data_7ae3e1dec56903407519dfc9ea3106ef
#
_entry.id   7ae3e1dec56903407519dfc9ea3106ef
#
_cell.length_a   1.000
_cell.length_b   1.000
_cell.length_c   1.000
_cell.angle_alpha   90.00
_cell.angle_beta   90.00
_cell.angle_gamma   90.00
#
_symmetry.space_group_name_H-M   'P 1'
#
loop_
_entity.id
_entity.type
_entity.pdbx_description
1 polymer ?
#
loop_
_entity_poly.entity_id
_entity_poly.type
_entity_poly.pdbx_seq_one_letter_code
_entity_poly.pdbx_strand_id
1 'polypeptide(L)'
;MRTMDDLFKPEEKKRGVNFVFIAAMLIGAVAIGAVIWYLSLTPPMEVQTAKILEGAFREGSAEYAELNKDIIISTDPKTVQSPMATGKISMFIHGNIRNKGTKTINILVVSVSVVTQFNEVLRTRNVLVVPVQQSTLGPGETIPITLTFDGFNKDDDRANIRWKVTAIKAAS
;
A
#
# COMPACT_ATOMS: atom_id res chain seq x y z
N MET A 1 -66.74 30.19 -32.94
CA MET A 1 -65.72 31.26 -32.77
C MET A 1 -64.69 30.71 -31.78
N ARG A 2 -63.54 30.26 -32.23
CA ARG A 2 -62.45 29.84 -31.32
C ARG A 2 -61.77 31.10 -30.78
N THR A 3 -61.76 31.25 -29.49
CA THR A 3 -61.13 32.37 -28.83
C THR A 3 -59.62 32.20 -28.83
N MET A 4 -58.89 33.30 -28.97
CA MET A 4 -57.42 33.35 -29.01
C MET A 4 -56.75 32.75 -27.75
N ASP A 5 -57.46 32.59 -26.67
CA ASP A 5 -56.95 31.99 -25.41
C ASP A 5 -56.72 30.49 -25.48
N ASP A 6 -57.34 29.78 -26.46
CA ASP A 6 -57.08 28.35 -26.63
C ASP A 6 -55.76 28.02 -27.33
N LEU A 7 -55.09 29.01 -27.89
CA LEU A 7 -53.82 28.85 -28.60
C LEU A 7 -52.59 28.92 -27.70
N PHE A 8 -52.78 29.39 -26.46
CA PHE A 8 -51.67 29.55 -25.50
C PHE A 8 -51.78 28.67 -24.26
N LYS A 9 -52.62 27.62 -24.28
CA LYS A 9 -52.53 26.63 -23.21
C LYS A 9 -51.27 25.80 -23.39
N PRO A 10 -50.29 25.88 -22.44
CA PRO A 10 -49.16 24.98 -22.50
C PRO A 10 -49.66 23.57 -22.30
N GLU A 11 -49.39 22.72 -23.29
CA GLU A 11 -49.61 21.26 -23.11
C GLU A 11 -48.81 20.81 -21.91
N GLU A 12 -49.49 20.46 -20.82
CA GLU A 12 -48.90 19.74 -19.73
C GLU A 12 -48.39 18.39 -20.22
N LYS A 13 -47.14 18.39 -20.63
CA LYS A 13 -46.41 17.16 -20.97
C LYS A 13 -46.34 16.32 -19.71
N LYS A 14 -47.29 15.41 -19.54
CA LYS A 14 -47.23 14.39 -18.48
C LYS A 14 -45.87 13.72 -18.59
N ARG A 15 -44.94 14.04 -17.65
CA ARG A 15 -43.68 13.35 -17.53
C ARG A 15 -43.98 11.90 -17.18
N GLY A 16 -44.17 11.08 -18.17
CA GLY A 16 -44.23 9.63 -17.98
C GLY A 16 -42.91 9.17 -17.38
N VAL A 17 -43.03 8.50 -16.26
CA VAL A 17 -41.86 7.90 -15.62
C VAL A 17 -41.32 6.85 -16.61
N ASN A 18 -40.10 7.05 -17.07
CA ASN A 18 -39.49 6.16 -18.04
C ASN A 18 -39.11 4.84 -17.34
N PHE A 19 -39.95 3.81 -17.52
CA PHE A 19 -39.81 2.52 -16.87
C PHE A 19 -38.44 1.86 -17.14
N VAL A 20 -37.89 2.10 -18.33
CA VAL A 20 -36.56 1.61 -18.73
C VAL A 20 -35.47 2.24 -17.82
N PHE A 21 -35.61 3.53 -17.48
CA PHE A 21 -34.66 4.19 -16.62
C PHE A 21 -34.72 3.65 -15.17
N ILE A 22 -35.94 3.38 -14.67
CA ILE A 22 -36.11 2.76 -13.35
C ILE A 22 -35.51 1.35 -13.33
N ALA A 23 -35.78 0.54 -14.35
CA ALA A 23 -35.21 -0.79 -14.45
C ALA A 23 -33.67 -0.78 -14.51
N ALA A 24 -33.08 0.13 -15.30
CA ALA A 24 -31.63 0.30 -15.37
C ALA A 24 -31.04 0.75 -14.02
N MET A 25 -31.71 1.63 -13.30
CA MET A 25 -31.28 2.10 -11.97
C MET A 25 -31.33 0.97 -10.94
N LEU A 26 -32.35 0.13 -10.96
CA LEU A 26 -32.47 -1.03 -10.08
C LEU A 26 -31.37 -2.07 -10.36
N ILE A 27 -31.10 -2.38 -11.61
CA ILE A 27 -30.02 -3.30 -11.99
C ILE A 27 -28.67 -2.74 -11.52
N GLY A 28 -28.42 -1.43 -11.72
CA GLY A 28 -27.20 -0.78 -11.22
C GLY A 28 -27.07 -0.84 -9.69
N ALA A 29 -28.16 -0.60 -8.97
CA ALA A 29 -28.15 -0.69 -7.50
C ALA A 29 -27.86 -2.11 -7.00
N VAL A 30 -28.45 -3.12 -7.63
CA VAL A 30 -28.19 -4.53 -7.29
C VAL A 30 -26.73 -4.90 -7.57
N ALA A 31 -26.18 -4.48 -8.71
CA ALA A 31 -24.78 -4.74 -9.05
C ALA A 31 -23.82 -4.08 -8.05
N ILE A 32 -24.06 -2.81 -7.68
CA ILE A 32 -23.25 -2.10 -6.68
C ILE A 32 -23.39 -2.79 -5.30
N GLY A 33 -24.60 -3.17 -4.92
CA GLY A 33 -24.84 -3.88 -3.66
C GLY A 33 -24.10 -5.22 -3.59
N ALA A 34 -24.10 -5.98 -4.70
CA ALA A 34 -23.34 -7.24 -4.80
C ALA A 34 -21.84 -7.05 -4.68
N VAL A 35 -21.28 -6.00 -5.30
CA VAL A 35 -19.85 -5.65 -5.19
C VAL A 35 -19.49 -5.26 -3.76
N ILE A 36 -20.29 -4.41 -3.11
CA ILE A 36 -20.06 -4.00 -1.72
C ILE A 36 -20.14 -5.22 -0.78
N TRP A 37 -21.13 -6.09 -0.99
CA TRP A 37 -21.25 -7.32 -0.21
C TRP A 37 -20.06 -8.25 -0.40
N TYR A 38 -19.60 -8.46 -1.64
CA TYR A 38 -18.41 -9.25 -1.92
C TYR A 38 -17.14 -8.68 -1.27
N LEU A 39 -16.94 -7.35 -1.34
CA LEU A 39 -15.81 -6.68 -0.70
C LEU A 39 -15.89 -6.77 0.85
N SER A 40 -17.09 -6.82 1.42
CA SER A 40 -17.29 -6.98 2.86
C SER A 40 -16.93 -8.38 3.37
N LEU A 41 -16.91 -9.37 2.50
CA LEU A 41 -16.48 -10.74 2.82
C LEU A 41 -14.96 -10.91 2.84
N THR A 42 -14.22 -9.97 2.22
CA THR A 42 -12.75 -10.01 2.24
C THR A 42 -12.26 -9.43 3.57
N PRO A 43 -11.48 -10.19 4.37
CA PRO A 43 -10.97 -9.67 5.64
C PRO A 43 -10.03 -8.48 5.37
N PRO A 44 -10.03 -7.46 6.24
CA PRO A 44 -9.13 -6.30 6.12
C PRO A 44 -7.68 -6.73 5.95
N MET A 45 -6.91 -6.00 5.16
CA MET A 45 -5.48 -6.29 4.92
C MET A 45 -4.67 -6.42 6.22
N GLU A 46 -5.05 -5.70 7.27
CA GLU A 46 -4.44 -5.78 8.60
C GLU A 46 -4.60 -7.17 9.24
N VAL A 47 -5.78 -7.79 9.12
CA VAL A 47 -6.04 -9.14 9.66
C VAL A 47 -5.26 -10.18 8.88
N GLN A 48 -5.18 -10.05 7.56
CA GLN A 48 -4.37 -10.94 6.72
C GLN A 48 -2.89 -10.83 7.05
N THR A 49 -2.38 -9.60 7.20
CA THR A 49 -0.99 -9.35 7.58
C THR A 49 -0.70 -9.88 8.99
N ALA A 50 -1.59 -9.66 9.95
CA ALA A 50 -1.43 -10.20 11.30
C ALA A 50 -1.33 -11.72 11.30
N LYS A 51 -2.16 -12.41 10.50
CA LYS A 51 -2.14 -13.87 10.36
C LYS A 51 -0.85 -14.38 9.71
N ILE A 52 -0.33 -13.67 8.69
CA ILE A 52 0.97 -14.01 8.07
C ILE A 52 2.10 -13.83 9.09
N LEU A 53 2.03 -12.80 9.94
CA LEU A 53 3.03 -12.51 10.97
C LEU A 53 2.94 -13.41 12.20
N GLU A 54 1.97 -14.32 12.25
CA GLU A 54 1.82 -15.26 13.36
C GLU A 54 3.05 -16.17 13.48
N GLY A 55 3.68 -16.11 14.66
CA GLY A 55 4.92 -16.82 14.93
C GLY A 55 6.18 -16.22 14.31
N ALA A 56 6.12 -15.00 13.77
CA ALA A 56 7.33 -14.26 13.40
C ALA A 56 8.02 -13.68 14.64
N PHE A 57 9.33 -13.84 14.69
CA PHE A 57 10.18 -13.30 15.77
C PHE A 57 10.33 -11.78 15.58
N ARG A 58 10.20 -11.04 16.68
CA ARG A 58 10.34 -9.59 16.72
C ARG A 58 11.57 -9.17 17.52
N GLU A 59 11.93 -7.92 17.40
CA GLU A 59 13.00 -7.32 18.18
C GLU A 59 12.85 -7.65 19.68
N GLY A 60 13.95 -8.07 20.31
CA GLY A 60 13.99 -8.49 21.69
C GLY A 60 13.98 -10.00 21.90
N SER A 61 13.63 -10.84 20.89
CA SER A 61 13.80 -12.30 21.00
C SER A 61 15.19 -12.74 20.56
N ALA A 62 15.67 -13.86 21.14
CA ALA A 62 16.99 -14.43 20.81
C ALA A 62 17.02 -14.90 19.33
N GLU A 63 15.93 -15.50 18.87
CA GLU A 63 15.78 -15.97 17.50
C GLU A 63 15.80 -14.83 16.47
N TYR A 64 15.17 -13.70 16.82
CA TYR A 64 15.28 -12.49 16.00
C TYR A 64 16.72 -12.01 15.90
N ALA A 65 17.42 -11.93 17.02
CA ALA A 65 18.82 -11.48 17.04
C ALA A 65 19.74 -12.38 16.23
N GLU A 66 19.51 -13.70 16.26
CA GLU A 66 20.25 -14.68 15.45
C GLU A 66 20.00 -14.46 13.96
N LEU A 67 18.74 -14.46 13.52
CA LEU A 67 18.38 -14.35 12.11
C LEU A 67 18.71 -12.97 11.53
N ASN A 68 18.54 -11.91 12.31
CA ASN A 68 18.78 -10.54 11.86
C ASN A 68 20.25 -10.25 11.53
N LYS A 69 21.21 -10.97 12.17
CA LYS A 69 22.65 -10.83 11.88
C LYS A 69 22.99 -11.18 10.43
N ASP A 70 22.22 -12.08 9.85
CA ASP A 70 22.43 -12.61 8.52
C ASP A 70 21.72 -11.79 7.42
N ILE A 71 20.86 -10.86 7.81
CA ILE A 71 20.16 -9.99 6.85
C ILE A 71 20.95 -8.69 6.66
N ILE A 72 21.39 -8.48 5.43
CA ILE A 72 22.07 -7.25 5.02
C ILE A 72 21.14 -6.45 4.14
N ILE A 73 20.93 -5.19 4.49
CA ILE A 73 20.14 -4.26 3.71
C ILE A 73 21.04 -3.11 3.27
N SER A 74 21.01 -2.81 1.98
CA SER A 74 21.76 -1.70 1.38
C SER A 74 20.83 -0.81 0.58
N THR A 75 21.01 0.50 0.68
CA THR A 75 20.35 1.48 -0.21
C THR A 75 21.08 1.51 -1.55
N ASP A 76 20.32 1.46 -2.65
CA ASP A 76 20.87 1.59 -3.99
C ASP A 76 21.08 3.08 -4.32
N PRO A 77 22.21 3.47 -4.95
CA PRO A 77 22.43 4.84 -5.43
C PRO A 77 21.40 5.35 -6.44
N LYS A 78 20.57 4.48 -7.03
CA LYS A 78 19.44 4.85 -7.89
C LYS A 78 18.26 5.48 -7.16
N THR A 79 18.33 5.65 -5.83
CA THR A 79 17.34 6.40 -5.08
C THR A 79 17.24 7.84 -5.59
N VAL A 80 16.05 8.26 -6.01
CA VAL A 80 15.81 9.57 -6.63
C VAL A 80 14.67 10.31 -5.95
N GLN A 81 14.70 11.64 -6.06
CA GLN A 81 13.63 12.52 -5.61
C GLN A 81 13.00 13.20 -6.83
N SER A 82 11.68 13.35 -6.82
CA SER A 82 10.92 13.98 -7.89
C SER A 82 9.90 14.97 -7.34
N PRO A 83 9.81 16.18 -7.90
CA PRO A 83 8.75 17.11 -7.54
C PRO A 83 7.39 16.59 -8.02
N MET A 84 6.38 16.75 -7.19
CA MET A 84 4.98 16.46 -7.50
C MET A 84 4.25 17.73 -7.97
N ALA A 85 3.18 17.56 -8.75
CA ALA A 85 2.32 18.67 -9.18
C ALA A 85 1.71 19.46 -8.00
N THR A 86 1.61 18.84 -6.83
CA THR A 86 1.13 19.44 -5.59
C THR A 86 2.15 20.35 -4.88
N GLY A 87 3.35 20.52 -5.45
CA GLY A 87 4.44 21.26 -4.82
C GLY A 87 5.20 20.49 -3.74
N LYS A 88 4.83 19.23 -3.50
CA LYS A 88 5.53 18.31 -2.61
C LYS A 88 6.62 17.53 -3.35
N ILE A 89 7.43 16.80 -2.60
CA ILE A 89 8.47 15.90 -3.12
C ILE A 89 8.05 14.46 -2.89
N SER A 90 8.21 13.64 -3.93
CA SER A 90 8.18 12.19 -3.85
C SER A 90 9.61 11.63 -3.87
N MET A 91 9.87 10.60 -3.08
CA MET A 91 11.17 9.94 -3.00
C MET A 91 11.02 8.46 -3.36
N PHE A 92 11.74 8.03 -4.39
CA PHE A 92 11.79 6.64 -4.85
C PHE A 92 13.05 6.00 -4.28
N ILE A 93 12.87 5.15 -3.29
CA ILE A 93 13.97 4.48 -2.57
C ILE A 93 14.14 3.09 -3.16
N HIS A 94 15.35 2.82 -3.66
CA HIS A 94 15.76 1.50 -4.10
C HIS A 94 16.73 0.90 -3.08
N GLY A 95 16.56 -0.37 -2.79
CA GLY A 95 17.44 -1.09 -1.89
C GLY A 95 17.54 -2.56 -2.26
N ASN A 96 18.50 -3.23 -1.65
CA ASN A 96 18.72 -4.65 -1.81
C ASN A 96 18.79 -5.32 -0.43
N ILE A 97 18.03 -6.39 -0.27
CA ILE A 97 18.00 -7.20 0.96
C ILE A 97 18.63 -8.53 0.64
N ARG A 98 19.73 -8.87 1.29
CA ARG A 98 20.46 -10.11 1.11
C ARG A 98 20.46 -10.95 2.37
N ASN A 99 20.19 -12.25 2.21
CA ASN A 99 20.36 -13.24 3.25
C ASN A 99 21.77 -13.86 3.13
N LYS A 100 22.64 -13.57 4.10
CA LYS A 100 23.98 -14.21 4.20
C LYS A 100 23.98 -15.49 5.03
N GLY A 101 22.87 -15.77 5.71
CA GLY A 101 22.75 -16.95 6.56
C GLY A 101 22.55 -18.25 5.77
N THR A 102 22.41 -19.30 6.51
CA THR A 102 22.18 -20.67 5.97
C THR A 102 20.72 -21.08 6.01
N LYS A 103 19.87 -20.33 6.71
CA LYS A 103 18.43 -20.61 6.86
C LYS A 103 17.64 -19.85 5.81
N THR A 104 16.63 -20.49 5.22
CA THR A 104 15.67 -19.84 4.33
C THR A 104 14.69 -19.00 5.15
N ILE A 105 14.47 -17.76 4.78
CA ILE A 105 13.53 -16.86 5.44
C ILE A 105 12.19 -16.92 4.72
N ASN A 106 11.11 -17.16 5.46
CA ASN A 106 9.73 -17.24 4.93
C ASN A 106 8.85 -16.07 5.37
N ILE A 107 9.28 -15.27 6.37
CA ILE A 107 8.65 -14.00 6.73
C ILE A 107 9.75 -12.98 6.95
N LEU A 108 9.65 -11.85 6.30
CA LEU A 108 10.55 -10.71 6.49
C LEU A 108 9.78 -9.40 6.37
N VAL A 109 9.72 -8.65 7.47
CA VAL A 109 9.19 -7.30 7.51
C VAL A 109 10.30 -6.31 7.77
N VAL A 110 10.36 -5.30 6.93
CA VAL A 110 11.36 -4.24 7.03
C VAL A 110 10.69 -2.90 7.23
N SER A 111 11.15 -2.14 8.20
CA SER A 111 10.81 -0.73 8.39
C SER A 111 11.83 0.13 7.67
N VAL A 112 11.35 1.06 6.88
CA VAL A 112 12.17 2.04 6.16
C VAL A 112 11.79 3.42 6.65
N SER A 113 12.77 4.19 7.09
CA SER A 113 12.55 5.55 7.58
C SER A 113 13.45 6.53 6.84
N VAL A 114 12.85 7.64 6.40
CA VAL A 114 13.60 8.81 5.93
C VAL A 114 13.82 9.72 7.13
N VAL A 115 15.09 10.07 7.39
CA VAL A 115 15.50 10.82 8.57
C VAL A 115 16.33 12.05 8.19
N THR A 116 16.29 13.07 9.04
CA THR A 116 17.15 14.26 8.93
C THR A 116 18.59 13.93 9.28
N GLN A 117 19.52 14.87 9.02
CA GLN A 117 20.90 14.78 9.50
C GLN A 117 21.02 14.65 11.03
N PHE A 118 20.01 15.12 11.78
CA PHE A 118 19.93 14.99 13.24
C PHE A 118 19.25 13.69 13.70
N ASN A 119 18.99 12.74 12.78
CA ASN A 119 18.28 11.48 13.04
C ASN A 119 16.80 11.62 13.41
N GLU A 120 16.18 12.76 13.18
CA GLU A 120 14.74 12.92 13.33
C GLU A 120 14.00 12.20 12.21
N VAL A 121 12.97 11.45 12.58
CA VAL A 121 12.19 10.67 11.62
C VAL A 121 11.16 11.56 10.93
N LEU A 122 11.32 11.77 9.63
CA LEU A 122 10.36 12.48 8.80
C LEU A 122 9.19 11.58 8.39
N ARG A 123 9.50 10.38 7.93
CA ARG A 123 8.51 9.38 7.50
C ARG A 123 9.02 7.97 7.72
N THR A 124 8.09 7.06 8.06
CA THR A 124 8.38 5.63 8.20
C THR A 124 7.33 4.82 7.46
N ARG A 125 7.75 3.72 6.86
CA ARG A 125 6.88 2.73 6.22
C ARG A 125 7.37 1.32 6.54
N ASN A 126 6.45 0.46 6.96
CA ASN A 126 6.71 -0.96 7.14
C ASN A 126 6.31 -1.71 5.87
N VAL A 127 7.14 -2.63 5.43
CA VAL A 127 6.94 -3.42 4.22
C VAL A 127 7.13 -4.88 4.54
N LEU A 128 6.12 -5.67 4.21
CA LEU A 128 6.21 -7.13 4.22
C LEU A 128 6.88 -7.56 2.91
N VAL A 129 8.17 -7.89 2.98
CA VAL A 129 8.99 -8.24 1.82
C VAL A 129 8.76 -9.71 1.44
N VAL A 130 8.89 -10.60 2.40
CA VAL A 130 8.59 -12.02 2.25
C VAL A 130 7.32 -12.32 3.03
N PRO A 131 6.29 -12.91 2.44
CA PRO A 131 6.23 -13.56 1.12
C PRO A 131 5.68 -12.69 -0.03
N VAL A 132 5.51 -11.36 0.14
CA VAL A 132 4.78 -10.53 -0.84
C VAL A 132 5.58 -10.29 -2.12
N GLN A 133 6.86 -9.94 -2.03
CA GLN A 133 7.70 -9.69 -3.23
C GLN A 133 8.34 -10.98 -3.75
N GLN A 134 8.68 -11.87 -2.87
CA GLN A 134 9.21 -13.20 -3.16
C GLN A 134 8.72 -14.15 -2.07
N SER A 135 8.38 -15.39 -2.45
CA SER A 135 7.78 -16.36 -1.51
C SER A 135 8.71 -16.72 -0.35
N THR A 136 10.00 -16.76 -0.60
CA THR A 136 11.06 -17.05 0.38
C THR A 136 12.34 -16.30 0.02
N LEU A 137 13.24 -16.12 0.99
CA LEU A 137 14.58 -15.60 0.75
C LEU A 137 15.60 -16.65 1.20
N GLY A 138 16.13 -17.40 0.24
CA GLY A 138 17.09 -18.48 0.48
C GLY A 138 18.48 -17.99 0.86
N PRO A 139 19.36 -18.91 1.28
CA PRO A 139 20.76 -18.60 1.58
C PRO A 139 21.48 -17.99 0.37
N GLY A 140 22.16 -16.86 0.58
CA GLY A 140 22.89 -16.12 -0.45
C GLY A 140 22.03 -15.30 -1.40
N GLU A 141 20.71 -15.44 -1.38
CA GLU A 141 19.80 -14.72 -2.26
C GLU A 141 19.68 -13.23 -1.90
N THR A 142 19.30 -12.44 -2.91
CA THR A 142 19.07 -11.00 -2.78
C THR A 142 17.75 -10.63 -3.42
N ILE A 143 16.91 -9.86 -2.69
CA ILE A 143 15.66 -9.30 -3.18
C ILE A 143 15.86 -7.79 -3.39
N PRO A 144 15.69 -7.26 -4.61
CA PRO A 144 15.60 -5.83 -4.83
C PRO A 144 14.26 -5.31 -4.29
N ILE A 145 14.27 -4.17 -3.62
CA ILE A 145 13.07 -3.52 -3.09
C ILE A 145 12.98 -2.09 -3.61
N THR A 146 11.77 -1.70 -4.01
CA THR A 146 11.46 -0.32 -4.42
C THR A 146 10.30 0.21 -3.59
N LEU A 147 10.48 1.38 -3.01
CA LEU A 147 9.49 2.05 -2.18
C LEU A 147 9.31 3.49 -2.61
N THR A 148 8.06 3.95 -2.55
CA THR A 148 7.74 5.36 -2.79
C THR A 148 7.28 6.00 -1.49
N PHE A 149 7.87 7.13 -1.17
CA PHE A 149 7.48 8.01 -0.08
C PHE A 149 7.05 9.36 -0.66
N ASP A 150 5.79 9.71 -0.47
CA ASP A 150 5.21 10.93 -1.00
C ASP A 150 4.97 11.98 0.08
N GLY A 151 4.85 13.23 -0.34
CA GLY A 151 4.34 14.31 0.48
C GLY A 151 5.37 14.98 1.39
N PHE A 152 6.67 14.87 1.09
CA PHE A 152 7.69 15.70 1.73
C PHE A 152 7.54 17.17 1.33
N ASN A 153 7.88 18.08 2.24
CA ASN A 153 8.04 19.48 1.90
C ASN A 153 9.36 19.67 1.14
N LYS A 154 9.46 20.76 0.37
CA LYS A 154 10.70 21.07 -0.35
C LYS A 154 11.88 21.27 0.60
N ASP A 155 11.61 21.86 1.76
CA ASP A 155 12.59 22.25 2.77
C ASP A 155 12.89 21.12 3.79
N ASP A 156 12.20 19.97 3.69
CA ASP A 156 12.49 18.82 4.55
C ASP A 156 13.92 18.32 4.30
N ASP A 157 14.71 18.19 5.37
CA ASP A 157 16.06 17.62 5.32
C ASP A 157 15.98 16.07 5.24
N ARG A 158 15.99 15.54 4.03
CA ARG A 158 15.93 14.08 3.74
C ARG A 158 17.35 13.50 3.61
N ALA A 159 18.13 13.64 4.67
CA ALA A 159 19.56 13.36 4.64
C ALA A 159 19.88 11.87 4.51
N ASN A 160 19.13 11.00 5.20
CA ASN A 160 19.47 9.59 5.30
C ASN A 160 18.23 8.68 5.20
N ILE A 161 18.48 7.43 4.80
CA ILE A 161 17.52 6.34 4.77
C ILE A 161 17.97 5.30 5.78
N ARG A 162 17.09 4.98 6.73
CA ARG A 162 17.33 3.97 7.75
C ARG A 162 16.48 2.75 7.49
N TRP A 163 17.11 1.60 7.45
CA TRP A 163 16.49 0.29 7.30
C TRP A 163 16.55 -0.46 8.62
N LYS A 164 15.46 -1.15 8.97
CA LYS A 164 15.39 -1.97 10.17
C LYS A 164 14.49 -3.17 9.90
N VAL A 165 14.97 -4.36 10.19
CA VAL A 165 14.11 -5.54 10.24
C VAL A 165 13.21 -5.43 11.48
N THR A 166 11.92 -5.62 11.34
CA THR A 166 10.96 -5.53 12.45
C THR A 166 10.33 -6.85 12.81
N ALA A 167 10.27 -7.77 11.86
CA ALA A 167 9.86 -9.16 12.11
C ALA A 167 10.55 -10.09 11.10
N ILE A 168 10.92 -11.28 11.56
CA ILE A 168 11.61 -12.27 10.75
C ILE A 168 11.24 -13.69 11.21
N LYS A 169 11.15 -14.63 10.26
CA LYS A 169 10.95 -16.06 10.54
C LYS A 169 11.67 -16.89 9.49
N ALA A 170 12.40 -17.87 9.94
CA ALA A 170 12.97 -18.89 9.06
C ALA A 170 11.93 -19.97 8.75
N ALA A 171 12.08 -20.62 7.60
CA ALA A 171 11.39 -21.87 7.30
C ALA A 171 11.83 -22.94 8.30
N SER A 172 10.88 -23.73 8.77
CA SER A 172 11.12 -24.88 9.64
C SER A 172 11.71 -26.03 8.85
#